data_9a99b8a4a944eaeb5f9d33704571a5ac
#
_entry.id   9a99b8a4a944eaeb5f9d33704571a5ac
#
_cell.length_a   1.000
_cell.length_b   1.000
_cell.length_c   1.000
_cell.angle_alpha   90.00
_cell.angle_beta   90.00
_cell.angle_gamma   90.00
#
_symmetry.space_group_name_H-M   'P 1'
#
loop_
_entity.id
_entity.type
_entity.pdbx_description
1 polymer ?
#
loop_
_entity_poly.entity_id
_entity_poly.type
_entity_poly.pdbx_seq_one_letter_code
_entity_poly.pdbx_strand_id
1 'polypeptide(L)'
;MGGGVQDLENSKERYSLTWNGKSRARQIAQEVSTGTLRPAKEESKNWNNTENIYIEGDNLEVLKLLQKSYHGKIKMIYIDPPYNTGKDFVYKDNFIDNIENYKEITGQINKEGIKLTTNTETNGRYHSDWLNMMYPRLKLARNLLTDDGVIFISIDDNEQANLKKICDEIFGEENFVAQIVWERKRGRDNSARWFSKSHEYIFLYAKKKDIFNINLLELDEETKKAYKNPDKDPRGDYRMLATWARGTQGGVKYDFIAKNGTYFSERLWLFSKENLTKLDEENKLIFRGDNIYRKLFITENKGKIPETIWTNVSNSANASDEIKEIFEGYIYFDTAKPIPLLRHILKIVSNKNDFILDFFSGSSTTAHSVMQLNAEDGGNRKYIMVQLPEACKEDSEAYKAGYKNICEIGKERIRRAGEKIKSDESLPLENKEKLDIGFKVFKLDSSNIKEWDTDTEDLQQTLLDSMENIKTDRNSLDVLYEILLKYGLDLNIAIEENKDFYSIGGGSLLVSLNKEINDEVIDSICKEYKNLLEIDKDFKTTVILRDNSFKNDVDKTNAIKKLEQAGISEIGSI
;
A
#
# COMPACT_ATOMS: atom_id res chain seq x y z
N MET A 1 36.03 17.11 -45.21
CA MET A 1 35.73 16.07 -44.23
C MET A 1 36.47 16.44 -42.94
N GLY A 2 35.75 16.97 -41.98
CA GLY A 2 36.36 17.45 -40.73
C GLY A 2 35.27 18.14 -39.87
N GLY A 3 34.19 17.45 -39.54
CA GLY A 3 33.17 17.94 -38.66
C GLY A 3 32.63 16.77 -37.85
N GLY A 4 33.23 16.45 -36.72
CA GLY A 4 32.72 15.32 -35.96
C GLY A 4 33.38 15.08 -34.61
N VAL A 5 34.27 15.93 -34.14
CA VAL A 5 34.95 15.69 -32.86
C VAL A 5 34.81 16.87 -31.86
N GLN A 6 34.30 18.02 -32.29
CA GLN A 6 34.21 19.20 -31.41
C GLN A 6 32.93 19.33 -30.58
N ASP A 7 31.87 18.53 -30.83
CA ASP A 7 30.61 18.59 -30.09
C ASP A 7 30.59 17.74 -28.81
N LEU A 8 31.57 16.91 -28.55
CA LEU A 8 31.65 16.02 -27.39
C LEU A 8 32.29 16.65 -26.13
N GLU A 9 33.04 17.75 -26.29
CA GLU A 9 33.78 18.34 -25.16
C GLU A 9 33.02 19.37 -24.30
N ASN A 10 31.79 19.77 -24.69
CA ASN A 10 31.00 20.79 -23.97
C ASN A 10 29.74 20.32 -23.28
N SER A 11 29.34 19.06 -23.41
CA SER A 11 28.26 18.51 -22.59
C SER A 11 28.84 18.10 -21.24
N LYS A 12 28.43 18.75 -20.17
CA LYS A 12 28.59 18.22 -18.80
C LYS A 12 27.72 16.96 -18.73
N GLU A 13 28.23 15.85 -19.27
CA GLU A 13 27.55 14.58 -19.24
C GLU A 13 27.28 14.20 -17.77
N ARG A 14 26.00 14.14 -17.42
CA ARG A 14 25.56 13.64 -16.13
C ARG A 14 24.82 12.33 -16.35
N TYR A 15 25.10 11.33 -15.52
CA TYR A 15 24.34 10.12 -15.54
C TYR A 15 22.84 10.43 -15.36
N SER A 16 22.03 10.05 -16.33
CA SER A 16 20.58 10.22 -16.28
C SER A 16 19.88 9.16 -17.12
N LEU A 17 18.77 8.64 -16.63
CA LEU A 17 17.87 7.82 -17.42
C LEU A 17 16.91 8.73 -18.17
N THR A 18 16.88 8.64 -19.50
CA THR A 18 15.97 9.41 -20.36
C THR A 18 15.17 8.49 -21.28
N TRP A 19 13.93 8.82 -21.52
CA TRP A 19 13.05 8.14 -22.47
C TRP A 19 12.01 9.10 -23.03
N ASN A 20 11.33 8.70 -24.11
CA ASN A 20 10.26 9.50 -24.72
C ASN A 20 9.06 9.59 -23.78
N GLY A 21 8.66 10.80 -23.39
CA GLY A 21 7.52 11.07 -22.48
C GLY A 21 7.91 11.33 -21.03
N LYS A 22 9.18 11.19 -20.62
CA LYS A 22 9.61 11.38 -19.22
C LYS A 22 9.16 12.71 -18.62
N SER A 23 9.32 13.83 -19.35
CA SER A 23 8.91 15.15 -18.86
C SER A 23 7.41 15.20 -18.56
N ARG A 24 6.58 14.63 -19.44
CA ARG A 24 5.13 14.56 -19.23
C ARG A 24 4.77 13.62 -18.07
N ALA A 25 5.41 12.47 -17.96
CA ALA A 25 5.21 11.56 -16.81
C ALA A 25 5.52 12.23 -15.46
N ARG A 26 6.51 13.13 -15.42
CA ARG A 26 6.81 13.94 -14.23
C ARG A 26 5.73 14.98 -13.93
N GLN A 27 5.15 15.62 -14.95
CA GLN A 27 4.09 16.61 -14.80
C GLN A 27 2.79 15.97 -14.32
N ILE A 28 2.39 14.85 -14.91
CA ILE A 28 1.15 14.11 -14.55
C ILE A 28 1.09 13.81 -13.05
N ALA A 29 2.22 13.47 -12.43
CA ALA A 29 2.28 13.23 -10.98
C ALA A 29 2.03 14.49 -10.13
N GLN A 30 2.04 15.69 -10.71
CA GLN A 30 1.79 16.96 -10.03
C GLN A 30 0.40 17.53 -10.32
N GLU A 31 -0.27 17.01 -11.34
CA GLU A 31 -1.64 17.41 -11.69
C GLU A 31 -2.63 16.88 -10.66
N VAL A 32 -3.57 17.73 -10.27
CA VAL A 32 -4.65 17.35 -9.35
C VAL A 32 -5.68 16.53 -10.14
N SER A 33 -6.22 15.49 -9.50
CA SER A 33 -7.34 14.75 -10.09
C SER A 33 -8.60 15.61 -10.14
N THR A 34 -9.34 15.54 -11.24
CA THR A 34 -10.68 16.12 -11.40
C THR A 34 -11.78 15.16 -10.92
N GLY A 35 -11.40 13.95 -10.50
CA GLY A 35 -12.32 12.91 -10.06
C GLY A 35 -12.65 12.95 -8.59
N THR A 36 -13.43 11.96 -8.19
CA THR A 36 -13.78 11.68 -6.79
C THR A 36 -13.95 10.18 -6.57
N LEU A 37 -14.07 9.78 -5.30
CA LEU A 37 -14.37 8.41 -4.90
C LEU A 37 -15.81 8.33 -4.36
N ARG A 38 -16.67 7.58 -5.07
CA ARG A 38 -18.04 7.36 -4.67
C ARG A 38 -18.17 6.10 -3.82
N PRO A 39 -18.83 6.15 -2.66
CA PRO A 39 -19.05 4.98 -1.83
C PRO A 39 -20.07 4.02 -2.48
N ALA A 40 -19.76 2.72 -2.49
CA ALA A 40 -20.63 1.65 -2.95
C ALA A 40 -20.96 0.72 -1.76
N LYS A 41 -21.88 1.16 -0.91
CA LYS A 41 -22.22 0.44 0.33
C LYS A 41 -22.76 -0.95 0.08
N GLU A 42 -23.54 -1.13 -0.99
CA GLU A 42 -24.15 -2.40 -1.40
C GLU A 42 -23.11 -3.47 -1.79
N GLU A 43 -21.93 -3.05 -2.24
CA GLU A 43 -20.83 -3.95 -2.58
C GLU A 43 -19.85 -4.16 -1.40
N SER A 44 -20.01 -3.36 -0.36
CA SER A 44 -19.16 -3.39 0.83
C SER A 44 -19.55 -4.51 1.79
N LYS A 45 -18.64 -4.85 2.71
CA LYS A 45 -18.91 -5.77 3.80
C LYS A 45 -18.64 -5.08 5.13
N ASN A 46 -19.60 -5.10 6.06
CA ASN A 46 -19.48 -4.48 7.40
C ASN A 46 -19.10 -2.99 7.35
N TRP A 47 -19.71 -2.22 6.45
CA TRP A 47 -19.39 -0.81 6.17
C TRP A 47 -19.12 0.04 7.42
N ASN A 48 -19.97 -0.08 8.45
CA ASN A 48 -19.89 0.77 9.64
C ASN A 48 -18.77 0.37 10.62
N ASN A 49 -18.24 -0.86 10.50
CA ASN A 49 -17.35 -1.46 11.50
C ASN A 49 -15.99 -1.85 10.92
N THR A 50 -15.70 -1.49 9.66
CA THR A 50 -14.44 -1.83 9.00
C THR A 50 -13.65 -0.58 8.71
N GLU A 51 -12.33 -0.72 8.78
CA GLU A 51 -11.36 0.29 8.38
C GLU A 51 -10.59 -0.10 7.10
N ASN A 52 -10.89 -1.28 6.52
CA ASN A 52 -10.32 -1.72 5.27
C ASN A 52 -11.02 -1.09 4.07
N ILE A 53 -10.28 -0.83 3.00
CA ILE A 53 -10.77 -0.10 1.83
C ILE A 53 -10.46 -0.87 0.55
N TYR A 54 -11.43 -0.93 -0.36
CA TYR A 54 -11.28 -1.40 -1.73
C TYR A 54 -11.73 -0.31 -2.70
N ILE A 55 -10.89 0.07 -3.64
CA ILE A 55 -11.16 1.15 -4.59
C ILE A 55 -11.12 0.60 -6.01
N GLU A 56 -12.24 0.71 -6.72
CA GLU A 56 -12.33 0.44 -8.15
C GLU A 56 -11.99 1.70 -8.94
N GLY A 57 -10.92 1.66 -9.72
CA GLY A 57 -10.54 2.80 -10.51
C GLY A 57 -9.14 2.71 -11.09
N ASP A 58 -8.81 3.67 -11.96
CA ASP A 58 -7.44 3.88 -12.41
C ASP A 58 -6.56 4.28 -11.23
N ASN A 59 -5.49 3.53 -11.02
CA ASN A 59 -4.65 3.71 -9.85
C ASN A 59 -3.87 5.03 -9.85
N LEU A 60 -3.59 5.64 -11.01
CA LEU A 60 -2.95 6.96 -11.05
C LEU A 60 -3.86 8.03 -10.47
N GLU A 61 -5.13 8.07 -10.89
CA GLU A 61 -6.11 9.02 -10.39
C GLU A 61 -6.44 8.77 -8.92
N VAL A 62 -6.61 7.50 -8.54
CA VAL A 62 -6.82 7.13 -7.14
C VAL A 62 -5.65 7.57 -6.25
N LEU A 63 -4.39 7.33 -6.67
CA LEU A 63 -3.21 7.78 -5.93
C LEU A 63 -3.16 9.30 -5.76
N LYS A 64 -3.60 10.08 -6.77
CA LYS A 64 -3.72 11.54 -6.66
C LYS A 64 -4.76 11.95 -5.61
N LEU A 65 -5.94 11.30 -5.62
CA LEU A 65 -7.01 11.58 -4.66
C LEU A 65 -6.61 11.24 -3.21
N LEU A 66 -5.84 10.17 -3.02
CA LEU A 66 -5.38 9.75 -1.70
C LEU A 66 -4.27 10.65 -1.12
N GLN A 67 -3.62 11.52 -1.91
CA GLN A 67 -2.46 12.31 -1.47
C GLN A 67 -2.72 13.12 -0.20
N LYS A 68 -3.86 13.80 -0.08
CA LYS A 68 -4.16 14.61 1.09
C LYS A 68 -4.51 13.78 2.33
N SER A 69 -5.35 12.76 2.14
CA SER A 69 -5.92 11.96 3.23
C SER A 69 -4.92 10.96 3.82
N TYR A 70 -4.01 10.44 3.00
CA TYR A 70 -3.08 9.36 3.39
C TYR A 70 -1.60 9.73 3.24
N HIS A 71 -1.27 11.02 3.11
CA HIS A 71 0.13 11.48 3.07
C HIS A 71 0.90 11.03 4.32
N GLY A 72 1.98 10.29 4.12
CA GLY A 72 2.82 9.82 5.22
C GLY A 72 2.18 8.82 6.18
N LYS A 73 1.12 8.10 5.78
CA LYS A 73 0.39 7.17 6.65
C LYS A 73 0.60 5.70 6.30
N ILE A 74 1.07 5.38 5.11
CA ILE A 74 1.22 4.00 4.63
C ILE A 74 2.57 3.44 5.07
N LYS A 75 2.56 2.36 5.84
CA LYS A 75 3.79 1.68 6.29
C LYS A 75 4.40 0.81 5.20
N MET A 76 3.57 0.09 4.47
CA MET A 76 4.03 -0.82 3.43
C MET A 76 3.18 -0.67 2.18
N ILE A 77 3.85 -0.54 1.05
CA ILE A 77 3.24 -0.69 -0.27
C ILE A 77 3.79 -1.98 -0.88
N TYR A 78 2.89 -2.82 -1.39
CA TYR A 78 3.26 -3.94 -2.26
C TYR A 78 2.56 -3.75 -3.60
N ILE A 79 3.28 -3.96 -4.70
CA ILE A 79 2.69 -3.95 -6.03
C ILE A 79 3.27 -5.06 -6.92
N ASP A 80 2.38 -5.57 -7.77
CA ASP A 80 2.69 -6.54 -8.82
C ASP A 80 2.25 -5.95 -10.17
N PRO A 81 3.00 -4.97 -10.72
CA PRO A 81 2.63 -4.28 -11.95
C PRO A 81 2.77 -5.21 -13.17
N PRO A 82 2.21 -4.85 -14.34
CA PRO A 82 2.49 -5.55 -15.58
C PRO A 82 3.99 -5.66 -15.84
N TYR A 83 4.46 -6.86 -16.22
CA TYR A 83 5.90 -7.13 -16.43
C TYR A 83 6.40 -6.73 -17.82
N ASN A 84 5.50 -6.25 -18.67
CA ASN A 84 5.80 -5.86 -20.05
C ASN A 84 6.34 -7.05 -20.88
N THR A 85 5.65 -8.19 -20.84
CA THR A 85 6.06 -9.42 -21.54
C THR A 85 5.64 -9.46 -23.01
N GLY A 86 5.11 -8.36 -23.54
CA GLY A 86 4.55 -8.27 -24.89
C GLY A 86 3.09 -8.73 -24.99
N LYS A 87 2.54 -9.30 -23.93
CA LYS A 87 1.13 -9.72 -23.81
C LYS A 87 0.38 -8.95 -22.74
N ASP A 88 1.08 -8.21 -21.92
CA ASP A 88 0.53 -7.45 -20.81
C ASP A 88 -0.11 -6.15 -21.31
N PHE A 89 -1.14 -5.72 -20.62
CA PHE A 89 -1.72 -4.41 -20.82
C PHE A 89 -0.86 -3.39 -20.08
N VAL A 90 -0.34 -2.42 -20.80
CA VAL A 90 0.24 -1.20 -20.25
C VAL A 90 -0.84 -0.14 -20.34
N TYR A 91 -1.21 0.44 -19.20
CA TYR A 91 -2.20 1.51 -19.15
C TYR A 91 -1.70 2.70 -19.98
N LYS A 92 -2.41 3.04 -21.04
CA LYS A 92 -2.12 4.24 -21.81
C LYS A 92 -2.83 5.40 -21.12
N ASP A 93 -2.08 6.08 -20.26
CA ASP A 93 -2.58 7.32 -19.65
C ASP A 93 -2.79 8.34 -20.77
N ASN A 94 -4.04 8.72 -21.02
CA ASN A 94 -4.35 9.74 -21.99
C ASN A 94 -3.98 11.10 -21.39
N PHE A 95 -3.15 11.85 -22.10
CA PHE A 95 -2.50 13.05 -21.57
C PHE A 95 -3.42 14.29 -21.47
N ILE A 96 -4.70 14.16 -21.84
CA ILE A 96 -5.64 15.29 -21.90
C ILE A 96 -6.60 15.27 -20.71
N ASP A 97 -7.30 14.16 -20.47
CA ASP A 97 -8.20 13.95 -19.33
C ASP A 97 -8.17 12.48 -18.91
N ASN A 98 -7.61 12.22 -17.72
CA ASN A 98 -7.46 10.85 -17.22
C ASN A 98 -8.80 10.26 -16.75
N ILE A 99 -9.72 11.08 -16.25
CA ILE A 99 -11.06 10.62 -15.82
C ILE A 99 -11.91 10.28 -17.04
N GLU A 100 -11.86 11.07 -18.10
CA GLU A 100 -12.55 10.76 -19.35
C GLU A 100 -12.00 9.48 -19.97
N ASN A 101 -10.67 9.34 -20.03
CA ASN A 101 -10.00 8.14 -20.49
C ASN A 101 -10.39 6.91 -19.66
N TYR A 102 -10.47 7.04 -18.33
CA TYR A 102 -10.94 5.98 -17.45
C TYR A 102 -12.39 5.56 -17.78
N LYS A 103 -13.28 6.53 -17.99
CA LYS A 103 -14.68 6.27 -18.35
C LYS A 103 -14.83 5.64 -19.74
N GLU A 104 -13.97 5.99 -20.67
CA GLU A 104 -13.91 5.35 -22.00
C GLU A 104 -13.43 3.90 -21.90
N ILE A 105 -12.34 3.65 -21.15
CA ILE A 105 -11.77 2.31 -20.94
C ILE A 105 -12.80 1.39 -20.26
N THR A 106 -13.55 1.91 -19.29
CA THR A 106 -14.55 1.13 -18.54
C THR A 106 -15.91 1.05 -19.25
N GLY A 107 -16.06 1.68 -20.43
CA GLY A 107 -17.32 1.68 -21.19
C GLY A 107 -18.43 2.55 -20.59
N GLN A 108 -18.10 3.46 -19.66
CA GLN A 108 -19.09 4.34 -19.02
C GLN A 108 -19.58 5.46 -19.94
N ILE A 109 -18.76 5.92 -20.90
CA ILE A 109 -19.11 6.94 -21.88
C ILE A 109 -19.55 6.31 -23.20
N ASN A 110 -18.78 5.34 -23.71
CA ASN A 110 -19.06 4.62 -24.95
C ASN A 110 -19.38 3.15 -24.63
N LYS A 111 -20.55 2.65 -25.03
CA LYS A 111 -21.02 1.28 -24.73
C LYS A 111 -20.08 0.16 -25.18
N GLU A 112 -19.14 0.45 -26.10
CA GLU A 112 -18.17 -0.53 -26.61
C GLU A 112 -16.87 -0.56 -25.82
N GLY A 113 -16.57 0.46 -24.98
CA GLY A 113 -15.29 0.62 -24.26
C GLY A 113 -14.08 0.67 -25.21
N ILE A 114 -13.00 1.30 -24.80
CA ILE A 114 -11.73 1.18 -25.53
C ILE A 114 -11.08 -0.15 -25.12
N LYS A 115 -10.85 -1.06 -26.07
CA LYS A 115 -10.08 -2.26 -25.81
C LYS A 115 -8.67 -1.87 -25.38
N LEU A 116 -8.28 -2.27 -24.17
CA LEU A 116 -6.89 -2.19 -23.74
C LEU A 116 -6.01 -2.91 -24.76
N THR A 117 -5.03 -2.21 -25.32
CA THR A 117 -4.13 -2.79 -26.32
C THR A 117 -2.89 -3.33 -25.63
N THR A 118 -2.48 -4.55 -26.03
CA THR A 118 -1.21 -5.12 -25.56
C THR A 118 -0.03 -4.28 -26.04
N ASN A 119 0.94 -4.05 -25.16
CA ASN A 119 2.20 -3.42 -25.51
C ASN A 119 3.12 -4.49 -26.14
N THR A 120 3.27 -4.48 -27.45
CA THR A 120 4.04 -5.50 -28.18
C THR A 120 5.51 -5.09 -28.32
N GLU A 121 6.43 -6.06 -28.28
CA GLU A 121 7.88 -5.84 -28.46
C GLU A 121 8.23 -5.14 -29.79
N THR A 122 7.36 -5.24 -30.80
CA THR A 122 7.51 -4.55 -32.09
C THR A 122 7.15 -3.06 -32.02
N ASN A 123 6.58 -2.60 -30.92
CA ASN A 123 6.32 -1.19 -30.69
C ASN A 123 7.64 -0.47 -30.37
N GLY A 124 8.03 0.51 -31.17
CA GLY A 124 9.23 1.32 -30.94
C GLY A 124 9.24 2.13 -29.64
N ARG A 125 8.14 2.11 -28.87
CA ARG A 125 8.00 2.74 -27.54
C ARG A 125 7.81 1.75 -26.41
N TYR A 126 8.05 0.49 -26.63
CA TYR A 126 7.77 -0.63 -25.72
C TYR A 126 8.15 -0.35 -24.25
N HIS A 127 9.41 -0.06 -23.99
CA HIS A 127 9.88 0.29 -22.64
C HIS A 127 9.43 1.70 -22.20
N SER A 128 9.36 2.66 -23.14
CA SER A 128 8.94 4.03 -22.82
C SER A 128 7.50 4.10 -22.33
N ASP A 129 6.59 3.36 -22.93
CA ASP A 129 5.18 3.33 -22.54
C ASP A 129 5.04 2.74 -21.13
N TRP A 130 5.79 1.68 -20.80
CA TRP A 130 5.83 1.11 -19.46
C TRP A 130 6.43 2.09 -18.43
N LEU A 131 7.52 2.75 -18.76
CA LEU A 131 8.15 3.76 -17.89
C LEU A 131 7.23 4.96 -17.65
N ASN A 132 6.50 5.42 -18.67
CA ASN A 132 5.53 6.51 -18.56
C ASN A 132 4.37 6.14 -17.62
N MET A 133 3.91 4.89 -17.65
CA MET A 133 2.90 4.36 -16.76
C MET A 133 3.41 4.27 -15.30
N MET A 134 4.61 3.73 -15.09
CA MET A 134 5.12 3.43 -13.74
C MET A 134 5.62 4.67 -13.00
N TYR A 135 6.28 5.58 -13.68
CA TYR A 135 6.97 6.72 -13.05
C TYR A 135 6.05 7.60 -12.20
N PRO A 136 4.90 8.11 -12.70
CA PRO A 136 4.02 8.97 -11.91
C PRO A 136 3.42 8.22 -10.72
N ARG A 137 3.06 6.94 -10.89
CA ARG A 137 2.50 6.08 -9.83
C ARG A 137 3.48 5.87 -8.69
N LEU A 138 4.74 5.55 -8.99
CA LEU A 138 5.79 5.40 -7.98
C LEU A 138 6.10 6.71 -7.25
N LYS A 139 6.08 7.84 -7.97
CA LYS A 139 6.29 9.16 -7.37
C LYS A 139 5.19 9.52 -6.37
N LEU A 140 3.92 9.28 -6.71
CA LEU A 140 2.80 9.49 -5.81
C LEU A 140 2.82 8.51 -4.64
N ALA A 141 3.12 7.24 -4.90
CA ALA A 141 3.23 6.20 -3.88
C ALA A 141 4.27 6.54 -2.79
N ARG A 142 5.43 7.09 -3.18
CA ARG A 142 6.45 7.53 -2.23
C ARG A 142 5.93 8.55 -1.22
N ASN A 143 5.06 9.47 -1.62
CA ASN A 143 4.50 10.49 -0.74
C ASN A 143 3.54 9.90 0.31
N LEU A 144 2.86 8.81 -0.01
CA LEU A 144 1.95 8.13 0.92
C LEU A 144 2.68 7.36 2.02
N LEU A 145 3.94 6.95 1.79
CA LEU A 145 4.72 6.21 2.77
C LEU A 145 5.01 7.03 4.04
N THR A 146 4.95 6.36 5.21
CA THR A 146 5.56 6.87 6.44
C THR A 146 7.05 7.07 6.24
N ASP A 147 7.71 7.83 7.10
CA ASP A 147 9.15 8.06 6.95
C ASP A 147 9.98 6.77 7.03
N ASP A 148 9.55 5.82 7.85
CA ASP A 148 10.11 4.47 7.97
C ASP A 148 9.39 3.43 7.09
N GLY A 149 8.55 3.91 6.16
CA GLY A 149 7.76 3.08 5.25
C GLY A 149 8.57 2.54 4.09
N VAL A 150 8.06 1.47 3.48
CA VAL A 150 8.72 0.73 2.42
C VAL A 150 7.79 0.36 1.28
N ILE A 151 8.38 0.15 0.10
CA ILE A 151 7.70 -0.39 -1.06
C ILE A 151 8.39 -1.66 -1.55
N PHE A 152 7.59 -2.71 -1.80
CA PHE A 152 7.98 -3.93 -2.50
C PHE A 152 7.38 -3.94 -3.90
N ILE A 153 8.18 -4.25 -4.90
CA ILE A 153 7.76 -4.26 -6.30
C ILE A 153 8.21 -5.57 -6.93
N SER A 154 7.25 -6.42 -7.30
CA SER A 154 7.53 -7.63 -8.07
C SER A 154 7.80 -7.29 -9.52
N ILE A 155 8.76 -7.96 -10.15
CA ILE A 155 9.13 -7.77 -11.55
C ILE A 155 9.94 -8.97 -12.07
N ASP A 156 9.94 -9.18 -13.37
CA ASP A 156 10.82 -10.16 -14.02
C ASP A 156 11.97 -9.51 -14.81
N ASP A 157 12.70 -10.30 -15.59
CA ASP A 157 13.85 -9.85 -16.38
C ASP A 157 13.51 -8.76 -17.42
N ASN A 158 12.24 -8.62 -17.85
CA ASN A 158 11.88 -7.73 -18.95
C ASN A 158 12.09 -6.26 -18.59
N GLU A 159 11.67 -5.86 -17.37
CA GLU A 159 11.75 -4.45 -16.94
C GLU A 159 12.56 -4.26 -15.63
N GLN A 160 13.19 -5.29 -15.09
CA GLN A 160 13.97 -5.24 -13.86
C GLN A 160 15.00 -4.09 -13.86
N ALA A 161 15.79 -3.95 -14.93
CA ALA A 161 16.82 -2.94 -15.02
C ALA A 161 16.25 -1.51 -15.09
N ASN A 162 15.16 -1.33 -15.84
CA ASN A 162 14.47 -0.04 -15.96
C ASN A 162 13.78 0.35 -14.66
N LEU A 163 13.12 -0.61 -13.99
CA LEU A 163 12.50 -0.40 -12.69
C LEU A 163 13.52 0.08 -11.66
N LYS A 164 14.69 -0.61 -11.58
CA LYS A 164 15.78 -0.19 -10.66
C LYS A 164 16.13 1.27 -10.85
N LYS A 165 16.30 1.71 -12.11
CA LYS A 165 16.72 3.07 -12.44
C LYS A 165 15.67 4.13 -12.10
N ILE A 166 14.40 3.88 -12.39
CA ILE A 166 13.35 4.85 -12.02
C ILE A 166 13.14 4.90 -10.52
N CYS A 167 13.28 3.78 -9.81
CA CYS A 167 13.20 3.76 -8.35
C CYS A 167 14.40 4.49 -7.71
N ASP A 168 15.61 4.34 -8.23
CA ASP A 168 16.78 5.10 -7.78
C ASP A 168 16.54 6.62 -7.93
N GLU A 169 15.91 7.06 -9.03
CA GLU A 169 15.58 8.47 -9.23
C GLU A 169 14.49 8.97 -8.29
N ILE A 170 13.47 8.15 -8.03
CA ILE A 170 12.30 8.56 -7.25
C ILE A 170 12.55 8.47 -5.74
N PHE A 171 13.11 7.35 -5.27
CA PHE A 171 13.32 7.08 -3.86
C PHE A 171 14.68 7.54 -3.34
N GLY A 172 15.68 7.65 -4.22
CA GLY A 172 17.10 7.83 -3.93
C GLY A 172 17.84 6.49 -3.93
N GLU A 173 19.01 6.43 -4.56
CA GLU A 173 19.85 5.21 -4.62
C GLU A 173 20.25 4.74 -3.22
N GLU A 174 20.49 5.67 -2.31
CA GLU A 174 20.82 5.41 -0.90
C GLU A 174 19.70 4.68 -0.14
N ASN A 175 18.46 4.82 -0.59
CA ASN A 175 17.28 4.19 0.02
C ASN A 175 16.95 2.80 -0.56
N PHE A 176 17.76 2.33 -1.49
CA PHE A 176 17.71 0.94 -1.93
C PHE A 176 18.08 -0.01 -0.78
N VAL A 177 17.18 -0.92 -0.44
CA VAL A 177 17.42 -1.89 0.65
C VAL A 177 17.91 -3.21 0.09
N ALA A 178 17.15 -3.82 -0.82
CA ALA A 178 17.48 -5.12 -1.39
C ALA A 178 16.81 -5.38 -2.74
N GLN A 179 17.44 -6.22 -3.55
CA GLN A 179 16.82 -6.97 -4.63
C GLN A 179 16.74 -8.42 -4.19
N ILE A 180 15.52 -8.90 -4.05
CA ILE A 180 15.22 -10.24 -3.60
C ILE A 180 14.99 -11.11 -4.83
N VAL A 181 15.55 -12.32 -4.82
CA VAL A 181 15.32 -13.36 -5.83
C VAL A 181 14.34 -14.37 -5.24
N TRP A 182 13.14 -14.43 -5.82
CA TRP A 182 12.10 -15.35 -5.39
C TRP A 182 11.97 -16.53 -6.36
N GLU A 183 12.08 -17.76 -5.86
CA GLU A 183 11.84 -18.96 -6.63
C GLU A 183 10.33 -19.17 -6.86
N ARG A 184 9.83 -18.65 -8.00
CA ARG A 184 8.40 -18.74 -8.34
C ARG A 184 7.96 -20.10 -8.86
N LYS A 185 8.90 -20.89 -9.38
CA LYS A 185 8.60 -22.20 -10.01
C LYS A 185 9.64 -23.23 -9.60
N ARG A 186 9.19 -24.33 -9.06
CA ARG A 186 10.02 -25.52 -8.84
C ARG A 186 9.98 -26.43 -10.05
N GLY A 187 11.12 -27.03 -10.36
CA GLY A 187 11.26 -27.91 -11.50
C GLY A 187 11.76 -27.19 -12.76
N ARG A 188 12.26 -27.96 -13.69
CA ARG A 188 12.85 -27.48 -14.93
C ARG A 188 11.82 -27.44 -16.05
N ASP A 189 11.89 -26.43 -16.88
CA ASP A 189 11.17 -26.39 -18.14
C ASP A 189 12.02 -27.07 -19.22
N ASN A 190 11.66 -28.27 -19.57
CA ASN A 190 12.40 -29.07 -20.57
C ASN A 190 12.21 -28.54 -22.01
N SER A 191 11.24 -27.68 -22.25
CA SER A 191 11.03 -27.00 -23.54
C SER A 191 11.88 -25.73 -23.70
N ALA A 192 12.52 -25.27 -22.62
CA ALA A 192 13.35 -24.06 -22.67
C ALA A 192 14.58 -24.26 -23.54
N ARG A 193 14.75 -23.40 -24.55
CA ARG A 193 15.90 -23.47 -25.48
C ARG A 193 17.25 -23.21 -24.78
N TRP A 194 17.25 -22.35 -23.75
CA TRP A 194 18.46 -21.91 -23.05
C TRP A 194 18.39 -22.30 -21.58
N PHE A 195 17.85 -21.43 -20.74
CA PHE A 195 17.67 -21.66 -19.32
C PHE A 195 16.20 -21.75 -18.96
N SER A 196 15.86 -22.67 -18.08
CA SER A 196 14.55 -22.72 -17.44
C SER A 196 14.47 -21.58 -16.43
N LYS A 197 13.66 -20.55 -16.72
CA LYS A 197 13.44 -19.43 -15.80
C LYS A 197 12.57 -19.89 -14.63
N SER A 198 13.13 -19.87 -13.43
CA SER A 198 12.45 -20.33 -12.21
C SER A 198 12.24 -19.26 -11.17
N HIS A 199 12.70 -18.02 -11.41
CA HIS A 199 12.64 -16.93 -10.44
C HIS A 199 12.05 -15.66 -11.03
N GLU A 200 11.64 -14.78 -10.12
CA GLU A 200 11.29 -13.39 -10.32
C GLU A 200 12.07 -12.55 -9.30
N TYR A 201 12.04 -11.23 -9.47
CA TYR A 201 12.67 -10.30 -8.56
C TYR A 201 11.60 -9.56 -7.75
N ILE A 202 11.98 -9.19 -6.52
CA ILE A 202 11.19 -8.27 -5.70
C ILE A 202 12.15 -7.18 -5.23
N PHE A 203 11.90 -5.95 -5.66
CA PHE A 203 12.68 -4.80 -5.21
C PHE A 203 12.12 -4.28 -3.89
N LEU A 204 13.02 -3.92 -2.99
CA LEU A 204 12.70 -3.27 -1.71
C LEU A 204 13.39 -1.92 -1.64
N TYR A 205 12.58 -0.86 -1.57
CA TYR A 205 13.03 0.50 -1.26
C TYR A 205 12.38 1.00 0.01
N ALA A 206 13.13 1.71 0.84
CA ALA A 206 12.59 2.48 1.96
C ALA A 206 12.36 3.94 1.53
N LYS A 207 11.46 4.65 2.19
CA LYS A 207 11.37 6.12 2.03
C LYS A 207 12.59 6.80 2.62
N LYS A 208 13.03 6.34 3.81
CA LYS A 208 14.28 6.74 4.47
C LYS A 208 14.91 5.50 5.12
N LYS A 209 15.94 4.95 4.48
CA LYS A 209 16.58 3.71 4.90
C LYS A 209 17.21 3.80 6.29
N ASP A 210 17.72 4.97 6.66
CA ASP A 210 18.42 5.17 7.93
C ASP A 210 17.53 4.94 9.16
N ILE A 211 16.23 5.12 9.02
CA ILE A 211 15.26 4.91 10.11
C ILE A 211 14.41 3.66 9.93
N PHE A 212 14.48 3.02 8.76
CA PHE A 212 13.79 1.76 8.51
C PHE A 212 14.48 0.62 9.26
N ASN A 213 13.69 -0.19 9.95
CA ASN A 213 14.16 -1.40 10.61
C ASN A 213 13.37 -2.60 10.10
N ILE A 214 14.09 -3.63 9.68
CA ILE A 214 13.49 -4.90 9.28
C ILE A 214 13.19 -5.75 10.50
N ASN A 215 12.03 -6.39 10.54
CA ASN A 215 11.67 -7.33 11.60
C ASN A 215 12.44 -8.63 11.42
N LEU A 216 12.87 -9.23 12.52
CA LEU A 216 13.51 -10.53 12.50
C LEU A 216 12.47 -11.63 12.32
N LEU A 217 12.81 -12.63 11.54
CA LEU A 217 12.01 -13.84 11.39
C LEU A 217 12.16 -14.75 12.62
N GLU A 218 11.11 -15.45 12.96
CA GLU A 218 11.17 -16.49 13.97
C GLU A 218 12.18 -17.58 13.60
N LEU A 219 12.74 -18.24 14.62
CA LEU A 219 13.62 -19.37 14.41
C LEU A 219 12.83 -20.55 13.83
N ASP A 220 13.27 -21.06 12.69
CA ASP A 220 12.72 -22.28 12.14
C ASP A 220 13.07 -23.51 13.00
N GLU A 221 12.34 -24.59 12.81
CA GLU A 221 12.51 -25.83 13.57
C GLU A 221 13.90 -26.46 13.39
N GLU A 222 14.53 -26.29 12.24
CA GLU A 222 15.89 -26.76 11.99
C GLU A 222 16.90 -26.00 12.85
N THR A 223 16.76 -24.69 12.91
CA THR A 223 17.59 -23.85 13.78
C THR A 223 17.34 -24.14 15.26
N LYS A 224 16.09 -24.35 15.68
CA LYS A 224 15.74 -24.71 17.07
C LYS A 224 16.39 -26.05 17.48
N LYS A 225 16.48 -27.03 16.59
CA LYS A 225 17.16 -28.30 16.84
C LYS A 225 18.65 -28.16 17.19
N ALA A 226 19.29 -27.06 16.80
CA ALA A 226 20.68 -26.78 17.16
C ALA A 226 20.86 -26.29 18.60
N TYR A 227 19.76 -25.94 19.27
CA TYR A 227 19.75 -25.58 20.69
C TYR A 227 19.52 -26.84 21.53
N LYS A 228 20.37 -27.07 22.50
CA LYS A 228 20.34 -28.23 23.41
C LYS A 228 20.79 -27.79 24.78
N ASN A 229 20.41 -28.53 25.83
CA ASN A 229 20.82 -28.27 27.20
C ASN A 229 21.50 -29.51 27.81
N PRO A 230 22.72 -29.88 27.37
CA PRO A 230 23.39 -31.09 27.82
C PRO A 230 23.86 -31.04 29.25
N ASP A 231 24.10 -29.86 29.81
CA ASP A 231 24.55 -29.62 31.16
C ASP A 231 23.43 -29.18 32.13
N LYS A 232 22.16 -29.25 31.67
CA LYS A 232 20.96 -28.87 32.43
C LYS A 232 21.05 -27.47 33.02
N ASP A 233 21.55 -26.52 32.24
CA ASP A 233 21.60 -25.11 32.60
C ASP A 233 20.16 -24.60 32.86
N PRO A 234 19.90 -23.98 34.04
CA PRO A 234 18.55 -23.53 34.39
C PRO A 234 17.99 -22.44 33.48
N ARG A 235 18.82 -21.78 32.68
CA ARG A 235 18.42 -20.76 31.69
C ARG A 235 17.82 -21.35 30.41
N GLY A 236 17.89 -22.68 30.23
CA GLY A 236 17.28 -23.40 29.12
C GLY A 236 18.25 -23.84 28.02
N ASP A 237 17.71 -24.14 26.87
CA ASP A 237 18.47 -24.65 25.74
C ASP A 237 19.36 -23.55 25.11
N TYR A 238 20.58 -23.93 24.71
CA TYR A 238 21.53 -23.04 24.10
C TYR A 238 22.29 -23.69 22.93
N ARG A 239 22.81 -22.85 22.03
CA ARG A 239 23.81 -23.29 21.03
C ARG A 239 25.18 -22.75 21.38
N MET A 240 26.20 -23.50 21.01
CA MET A 240 27.61 -23.09 21.21
C MET A 240 28.07 -22.23 20.05
N LEU A 241 28.58 -21.04 20.34
CA LEU A 241 29.19 -20.14 19.36
C LEU A 241 30.68 -19.99 19.66
N ALA A 242 31.51 -20.01 18.61
CA ALA A 242 32.94 -19.74 18.77
C ALA A 242 33.15 -18.30 19.29
N THR A 243 34.11 -18.12 20.19
CA THR A 243 34.48 -16.80 20.72
C THR A 243 35.69 -16.19 19.99
N TRP A 244 36.31 -16.94 19.09
CA TRP A 244 37.48 -16.50 18.31
C TRP A 244 37.12 -16.25 16.84
N ALA A 245 37.85 -15.32 16.22
CA ALA A 245 37.69 -14.98 14.81
C ALA A 245 38.31 -16.06 13.91
N ARG A 246 37.71 -16.25 12.71
CA ARG A 246 38.19 -17.14 11.65
C ARG A 246 38.38 -16.35 10.37
N GLY A 247 39.49 -16.62 9.68
CA GLY A 247 39.79 -16.01 8.39
C GLY A 247 39.84 -14.48 8.46
N THR A 248 39.01 -13.81 7.68
CA THR A 248 38.98 -12.34 7.55
C THR A 248 38.10 -11.64 8.59
N GLN A 249 37.56 -12.35 9.57
CA GLN A 249 36.77 -11.74 10.62
C GLN A 249 37.64 -10.81 11.46
N GLY A 250 37.14 -9.62 11.77
CA GLY A 250 37.77 -8.70 12.71
C GLY A 250 37.79 -9.27 14.13
N GLY A 251 38.68 -8.75 14.96
CA GLY A 251 38.74 -9.16 16.36
C GLY A 251 39.86 -8.43 17.10
N VAL A 252 40.00 -8.72 18.40
CA VAL A 252 41.03 -8.14 19.27
C VAL A 252 41.97 -9.23 19.77
N LYS A 253 43.28 -9.03 19.71
CA LYS A 253 44.29 -9.98 20.20
C LYS A 253 44.61 -9.69 21.66
N TYR A 254 44.51 -10.70 22.50
CA TYR A 254 44.93 -10.65 23.91
C TYR A 254 44.98 -12.06 24.52
N ASP A 255 45.72 -12.17 25.62
CA ASP A 255 45.74 -13.36 26.48
C ASP A 255 44.51 -13.35 27.38
N PHE A 256 43.88 -14.51 27.52
CA PHE A 256 42.73 -14.68 28.39
C PHE A 256 42.96 -15.74 29.44
N ILE A 257 42.70 -15.41 30.72
CA ILE A 257 42.72 -16.34 31.82
C ILE A 257 41.27 -16.50 32.30
N ALA A 258 40.75 -17.70 32.16
CA ALA A 258 39.40 -18.01 32.61
C ALA A 258 39.35 -18.12 34.14
N LYS A 259 38.15 -17.92 34.74
CA LYS A 259 37.96 -18.02 36.20
C LYS A 259 38.33 -19.38 36.78
N ASN A 260 38.32 -20.44 35.97
CA ASN A 260 38.78 -21.78 36.37
C ASN A 260 40.30 -21.95 36.32
N GLY A 261 41.06 -20.88 36.04
CA GLY A 261 42.50 -20.88 35.95
C GLY A 261 43.10 -21.30 34.62
N THR A 262 42.28 -21.65 33.61
CA THR A 262 42.79 -22.04 32.30
C THR A 262 43.31 -20.82 31.55
N TYR A 263 44.58 -20.91 31.11
CA TYR A 263 45.24 -19.87 30.32
C TYR A 263 45.08 -20.12 28.83
N PHE A 264 44.69 -19.10 28.09
CA PHE A 264 44.64 -19.08 26.63
C PHE A 264 45.59 -18.00 26.13
N SER A 265 46.63 -18.43 25.43
CA SER A 265 47.58 -17.52 24.80
C SER A 265 46.92 -16.64 23.75
N GLU A 266 47.61 -15.60 23.32
CA GLU A 266 47.14 -14.59 22.37
C GLU A 266 46.38 -15.21 21.18
N ARG A 267 45.09 -14.89 21.09
CA ARG A 267 44.21 -15.25 20.00
C ARG A 267 43.47 -14.02 19.49
N LEU A 268 42.98 -14.11 18.28
CA LEU A 268 42.07 -13.11 17.74
C LEU A 268 40.63 -13.41 18.26
N TRP A 269 40.20 -12.68 19.28
CA TRP A 269 38.91 -12.86 19.92
C TRP A 269 37.85 -11.99 19.26
N LEU A 270 36.60 -12.49 19.11
CA LEU A 270 35.43 -11.74 18.63
C LEU A 270 34.86 -10.78 19.68
N PHE A 271 35.28 -10.91 20.93
CA PHE A 271 34.83 -10.12 22.09
C PHE A 271 35.98 -9.32 22.65
N SER A 272 35.71 -8.14 23.23
CA SER A 272 36.68 -7.45 24.05
C SER A 272 36.99 -8.29 25.31
N LYS A 273 38.13 -8.04 25.95
CA LYS A 273 38.57 -8.78 27.15
C LYS A 273 37.53 -8.67 28.27
N GLU A 274 36.96 -7.46 28.46
CA GLU A 274 35.93 -7.18 29.46
C GLU A 274 34.66 -8.01 29.19
N ASN A 275 34.19 -8.03 27.92
CA ASN A 275 33.01 -8.81 27.56
C ASN A 275 33.22 -10.31 27.67
N LEU A 276 34.41 -10.83 27.33
CA LEU A 276 34.71 -12.25 27.49
C LEU A 276 34.81 -12.64 28.98
N THR A 277 35.39 -11.78 29.80
CA THR A 277 35.44 -11.95 31.27
C THR A 277 34.04 -11.96 31.88
N LYS A 278 33.16 -11.03 31.46
CA LYS A 278 31.77 -11.00 31.91
C LYS A 278 31.01 -12.27 31.55
N LEU A 279 31.20 -12.80 30.33
CA LEU A 279 30.58 -14.08 29.93
C LEU A 279 31.09 -15.26 30.79
N ASP A 280 32.35 -15.23 31.22
CA ASP A 280 32.91 -16.24 32.12
C ASP A 280 32.33 -16.15 33.52
N GLU A 281 32.26 -14.94 34.09
CA GLU A 281 31.63 -14.67 35.39
C GLU A 281 30.16 -15.12 35.40
N GLU A 282 29.43 -14.89 34.31
CA GLU A 282 28.03 -15.32 34.14
C GLU A 282 27.87 -16.82 33.84
N ASN A 283 28.93 -17.63 33.85
CA ASN A 283 28.93 -19.05 33.47
C ASN A 283 28.35 -19.31 32.08
N LYS A 284 28.62 -18.39 31.14
CA LYS A 284 28.18 -18.50 29.75
C LYS A 284 29.28 -19.03 28.81
N LEU A 285 30.43 -19.42 29.33
CA LEU A 285 31.51 -20.04 28.57
C LEU A 285 31.53 -21.56 28.75
N ILE A 286 31.87 -22.25 27.67
CA ILE A 286 32.11 -23.69 27.62
C ILE A 286 33.53 -23.91 27.12
N PHE A 287 34.30 -24.66 27.87
CA PHE A 287 35.68 -25.01 27.53
C PHE A 287 35.74 -26.41 26.91
N ARG A 288 36.26 -26.53 25.70
CA ARG A 288 36.46 -27.81 24.99
C ARG A 288 37.87 -27.86 24.43
N GLY A 289 38.76 -28.61 25.06
CA GLY A 289 40.19 -28.59 24.74
C GLY A 289 40.72 -27.15 24.78
N ASP A 290 41.42 -26.75 23.74
CA ASP A 290 41.99 -25.39 23.61
C ASP A 290 40.97 -24.35 23.16
N ASN A 291 39.69 -24.66 23.10
CA ASN A 291 38.68 -23.74 22.54
C ASN A 291 37.66 -23.30 23.57
N ILE A 292 37.29 -22.03 23.47
CA ILE A 292 36.21 -21.43 24.27
C ILE A 292 35.02 -21.15 23.38
N TYR A 293 33.83 -21.59 23.83
CA TYR A 293 32.55 -21.32 23.16
C TYR A 293 31.66 -20.51 24.10
N ARG A 294 30.88 -19.62 23.56
CA ARG A 294 29.81 -18.93 24.28
C ARG A 294 28.51 -19.75 24.18
N LYS A 295 27.79 -19.87 25.30
CA LYS A 295 26.38 -20.28 25.31
C LYS A 295 25.52 -19.14 24.77
N LEU A 296 24.82 -19.33 23.67
CA LEU A 296 23.74 -18.45 23.24
C LEU A 296 22.43 -19.16 23.53
N PHE A 297 21.73 -18.71 24.57
CA PHE A 297 20.43 -19.28 24.93
C PHE A 297 19.37 -18.96 23.88
N ILE A 298 18.42 -19.87 23.71
CA ILE A 298 17.32 -19.68 22.75
C ILE A 298 16.50 -18.44 23.11
N THR A 299 16.35 -18.14 24.40
CA THR A 299 15.67 -16.94 24.91
C THR A 299 16.42 -15.64 24.64
N GLU A 300 17.72 -15.69 24.37
CA GLU A 300 18.54 -14.53 23.99
C GLU A 300 18.52 -14.29 22.47
N ASN A 301 18.06 -15.26 21.69
CA ASN A 301 18.02 -15.14 20.22
C ASN A 301 16.74 -14.43 19.80
N LYS A 302 16.88 -13.21 19.31
CA LYS A 302 15.76 -12.36 18.87
C LYS A 302 15.14 -12.78 17.52
N GLY A 303 15.74 -13.75 16.82
CA GLY A 303 15.30 -14.17 15.48
C GLY A 303 16.41 -14.12 14.43
N LYS A 304 16.04 -14.39 13.18
CA LYS A 304 16.93 -14.39 12.03
C LYS A 304 16.71 -13.16 11.17
N ILE A 305 17.79 -12.56 10.68
CA ILE A 305 17.71 -11.54 9.62
C ILE A 305 17.22 -12.24 8.34
N PRO A 306 16.22 -11.68 7.63
CA PRO A 306 15.78 -12.23 6.35
C PRO A 306 16.90 -12.26 5.30
N GLU A 307 16.91 -13.29 4.49
CA GLU A 307 17.84 -13.44 3.36
C GLU A 307 17.25 -12.81 2.09
N THR A 308 18.09 -12.62 1.06
CA THR A 308 17.65 -12.05 -0.24
C THR A 308 17.35 -13.13 -1.30
N ILE A 309 17.51 -14.41 -0.98
CA ILE A 309 17.17 -15.53 -1.85
C ILE A 309 16.06 -16.34 -1.18
N TRP A 310 14.86 -16.31 -1.77
CA TRP A 310 13.67 -16.95 -1.22
C TRP A 310 13.31 -18.19 -2.02
N THR A 311 13.80 -19.34 -1.60
CA THR A 311 13.51 -20.65 -2.22
C THR A 311 12.42 -21.42 -1.49
N ASN A 312 12.14 -21.08 -0.22
CA ASN A 312 11.25 -21.85 0.65
C ASN A 312 9.98 -21.07 1.06
N VAL A 313 9.69 -19.94 0.41
CA VAL A 313 8.58 -19.08 0.85
C VAL A 313 7.24 -19.51 0.25
N SER A 314 7.19 -20.03 -0.94
CA SER A 314 6.07 -20.56 -1.71
C SER A 314 6.36 -20.36 -3.20
N ASN A 315 5.52 -20.87 -4.08
CA ASN A 315 5.67 -20.73 -5.53
C ASN A 315 4.33 -20.43 -6.22
N SER A 316 4.36 -20.14 -7.52
CA SER A 316 3.14 -19.76 -8.27
C SER A 316 2.11 -20.89 -8.39
N ALA A 317 2.52 -22.17 -8.31
CA ALA A 317 1.57 -23.28 -8.33
C ALA A 317 0.69 -23.26 -7.07
N ASN A 318 1.27 -22.93 -5.92
CA ASN A 318 0.50 -22.78 -4.69
C ASN A 318 -0.55 -21.67 -4.79
N ALA A 319 -0.27 -20.56 -5.48
CA ALA A 319 -1.25 -19.49 -5.69
C ALA A 319 -2.47 -19.95 -6.48
N SER A 320 -2.28 -20.81 -7.49
CA SER A 320 -3.39 -21.40 -8.25
C SER A 320 -4.22 -22.35 -7.39
N ASP A 321 -3.58 -23.13 -6.52
CA ASP A 321 -4.28 -24.01 -5.59
C ASP A 321 -5.06 -23.22 -4.52
N GLU A 322 -4.49 -22.13 -4.02
CA GLU A 322 -5.16 -21.20 -3.09
C GLU A 322 -6.40 -20.55 -3.73
N ILE A 323 -6.34 -20.16 -5.01
CA ILE A 323 -7.50 -19.63 -5.75
C ILE A 323 -8.57 -20.70 -5.89
N LYS A 324 -8.20 -21.93 -6.29
CA LYS A 324 -9.14 -23.06 -6.40
C LYS A 324 -9.82 -23.33 -5.06
N GLU A 325 -9.09 -23.30 -3.97
CA GLU A 325 -9.64 -23.56 -2.65
C GLU A 325 -10.67 -22.49 -2.25
N ILE A 326 -10.38 -21.20 -2.52
CA ILE A 326 -11.30 -20.08 -2.24
C ILE A 326 -12.55 -20.12 -3.13
N PHE A 327 -12.40 -20.54 -4.39
CA PHE A 327 -13.47 -20.56 -5.39
C PHE A 327 -13.98 -21.97 -5.72
N GLU A 328 -13.89 -22.89 -4.74
CA GLU A 328 -14.52 -24.24 -4.82
C GLU A 328 -14.12 -25.05 -6.05
N GLY A 329 -12.84 -24.96 -6.44
CA GLY A 329 -12.24 -25.72 -7.55
C GLY A 329 -12.04 -24.91 -8.83
N TYR A 330 -12.51 -23.67 -8.92
CA TYR A 330 -12.38 -22.83 -10.11
C TYR A 330 -11.20 -21.86 -10.01
N ILE A 331 -10.59 -21.57 -11.16
CA ILE A 331 -9.55 -20.54 -11.30
C ILE A 331 -10.16 -19.36 -12.05
N TYR A 332 -10.47 -18.28 -11.36
CA TYR A 332 -11.00 -17.07 -11.96
C TYR A 332 -9.94 -15.99 -12.22
N PHE A 333 -8.70 -16.23 -11.73
CA PHE A 333 -7.58 -15.32 -11.92
C PHE A 333 -6.26 -16.12 -12.03
N ASP A 334 -5.56 -16.00 -13.17
CA ASP A 334 -4.45 -16.91 -13.52
C ASP A 334 -3.10 -16.53 -12.88
N THR A 335 -2.89 -15.26 -12.56
CA THR A 335 -1.58 -14.70 -12.19
C THR A 335 -1.48 -14.23 -10.75
N ALA A 336 -2.26 -14.82 -9.85
CA ALA A 336 -2.21 -14.44 -8.44
C ALA A 336 -0.83 -14.75 -7.81
N LYS A 337 -0.40 -13.88 -6.89
CA LYS A 337 0.74 -14.20 -6.02
C LYS A 337 0.28 -15.10 -4.86
N PRO A 338 1.15 -15.97 -4.34
CA PRO A 338 0.79 -16.85 -3.23
C PRO A 338 0.69 -16.10 -1.90
N ILE A 339 -0.27 -16.49 -1.07
CA ILE A 339 -0.50 -15.91 0.27
C ILE A 339 0.76 -16.00 1.15
N PRO A 340 1.50 -17.12 1.21
CA PRO A 340 2.69 -17.19 2.05
C PRO A 340 3.78 -16.19 1.66
N LEU A 341 3.88 -15.82 0.37
CA LEU A 341 4.83 -14.79 -0.07
C LEU A 341 4.48 -13.42 0.52
N LEU A 342 3.23 -12.99 0.36
CA LEU A 342 2.77 -11.69 0.89
C LEU A 342 2.80 -11.67 2.41
N ARG A 343 2.43 -12.77 3.06
CA ARG A 343 2.52 -12.93 4.51
C ARG A 343 3.97 -12.84 5.01
N HIS A 344 4.92 -13.45 4.29
CA HIS A 344 6.35 -13.33 4.60
C HIS A 344 6.82 -11.88 4.51
N ILE A 345 6.45 -11.17 3.45
CA ILE A 345 6.73 -9.73 3.27
C ILE A 345 6.14 -8.92 4.43
N LEU A 346 4.88 -9.13 4.77
CA LEU A 346 4.21 -8.44 5.88
C LEU A 346 4.93 -8.65 7.21
N LYS A 347 5.34 -9.88 7.52
CA LYS A 347 6.04 -10.23 8.78
C LYS A 347 7.35 -9.47 8.94
N ILE A 348 8.10 -9.26 7.86
CA ILE A 348 9.44 -8.63 7.94
C ILE A 348 9.42 -7.11 7.98
N VAL A 349 8.28 -6.44 7.70
CA VAL A 349 8.26 -4.97 7.64
C VAL A 349 7.12 -4.30 8.38
N SER A 350 6.02 -5.02 8.68
CA SER A 350 4.84 -4.40 9.27
C SER A 350 4.70 -4.70 10.77
N ASN A 351 4.13 -3.73 11.49
CA ASN A 351 3.66 -3.85 12.86
C ASN A 351 2.15 -4.09 12.88
N LYS A 352 1.60 -4.35 14.05
CA LYS A 352 0.21 -4.81 14.24
C LYS A 352 -0.88 -3.84 13.80
N ASN A 353 -0.60 -2.54 13.67
CA ASN A 353 -1.60 -1.51 13.37
C ASN A 353 -1.32 -0.72 12.09
N ASP A 354 -0.40 -1.21 11.27
CA ASP A 354 0.07 -0.50 10.10
C ASP A 354 -0.95 -0.53 8.94
N PHE A 355 -0.93 0.52 8.10
CA PHE A 355 -1.64 0.57 6.83
C PHE A 355 -0.81 -0.05 5.71
N ILE A 356 -1.45 -0.91 4.94
CA ILE A 356 -0.88 -1.62 3.79
C ILE A 356 -1.62 -1.16 2.53
N LEU A 357 -0.89 -0.75 1.51
CA LEU A 357 -1.46 -0.32 0.22
C LEU A 357 -0.99 -1.27 -0.89
N ASP A 358 -1.93 -1.68 -1.74
CA ASP A 358 -1.66 -2.37 -2.99
C ASP A 358 -2.49 -1.74 -4.11
N PHE A 359 -1.82 -1.02 -5.02
CA PHE A 359 -2.50 -0.31 -6.12
C PHE A 359 -2.39 -1.02 -7.48
N PHE A 360 -1.96 -2.28 -7.47
CA PHE A 360 -2.12 -3.27 -8.53
C PHE A 360 -2.66 -4.56 -7.93
N SER A 361 -3.81 -4.46 -7.23
CA SER A 361 -4.23 -5.51 -6.30
C SER A 361 -4.68 -6.82 -6.95
N GLY A 362 -4.95 -6.81 -8.26
CA GLY A 362 -5.35 -8.00 -9.01
C GLY A 362 -6.50 -8.75 -8.32
N SER A 363 -6.26 -10.00 -7.95
CA SER A 363 -7.20 -10.82 -7.18
C SER A 363 -7.19 -10.57 -5.67
N SER A 364 -6.53 -9.51 -5.17
CA SER A 364 -6.49 -9.10 -3.76
C SER A 364 -5.81 -10.09 -2.81
N THR A 365 -4.72 -10.71 -3.26
CA THR A 365 -3.91 -11.59 -2.39
C THR A 365 -3.36 -10.84 -1.18
N THR A 366 -3.00 -9.57 -1.34
CA THR A 366 -2.48 -8.72 -0.26
C THR A 366 -3.51 -8.57 0.86
N ALA A 367 -4.78 -8.29 0.54
CA ALA A 367 -5.85 -8.20 1.54
C ALA A 367 -6.06 -9.53 2.29
N HIS A 368 -6.09 -10.66 1.56
CA HIS A 368 -6.18 -11.99 2.15
C HIS A 368 -5.01 -12.24 3.13
N SER A 369 -3.79 -11.90 2.71
CA SER A 369 -2.58 -12.10 3.53
C SER A 369 -2.57 -11.23 4.79
N VAL A 370 -3.10 -9.99 4.72
CA VAL A 370 -3.27 -9.11 5.88
C VAL A 370 -4.24 -9.70 6.89
N MET A 371 -5.42 -10.15 6.44
CA MET A 371 -6.41 -10.79 7.32
C MET A 371 -5.85 -12.06 7.96
N GLN A 372 -5.14 -12.89 7.18
CA GLN A 372 -4.51 -14.11 7.68
C GLN A 372 -3.48 -13.82 8.76
N LEU A 373 -2.60 -12.85 8.54
CA LEU A 373 -1.58 -12.47 9.52
C LEU A 373 -2.20 -11.85 10.78
N ASN A 374 -3.23 -11.02 10.65
CA ASN A 374 -3.96 -10.47 11.80
C ASN A 374 -4.59 -11.56 12.65
N ALA A 375 -5.14 -12.61 12.03
CA ALA A 375 -5.69 -13.76 12.75
C ALA A 375 -4.61 -14.59 13.47
N GLU A 376 -3.40 -14.67 12.91
CA GLU A 376 -2.27 -15.40 13.50
C GLU A 376 -1.69 -14.68 14.72
N ASP A 377 -1.43 -13.38 14.59
CA ASP A 377 -0.66 -12.62 15.60
C ASP A 377 -1.49 -11.64 16.44
N GLY A 378 -2.81 -11.58 16.22
CA GLY A 378 -3.72 -10.65 16.89
C GLY A 378 -3.46 -9.19 16.49
N GLY A 379 -2.99 -8.95 15.28
CA GLY A 379 -2.81 -7.63 14.70
C GLY A 379 -4.12 -7.01 14.21
N ASN A 380 -4.08 -5.72 13.97
CA ASN A 380 -5.14 -4.91 13.37
C ASN A 380 -4.59 -4.07 12.21
N ARG A 381 -3.76 -4.72 11.35
CA ARG A 381 -3.30 -4.10 10.11
C ARG A 381 -4.49 -3.84 9.21
N LYS A 382 -4.45 -2.72 8.51
CA LYS A 382 -5.51 -2.27 7.60
C LYS A 382 -4.97 -2.26 6.19
N TYR A 383 -5.85 -2.52 5.23
CA TYR A 383 -5.44 -2.50 3.83
C TYR A 383 -6.25 -1.51 3.01
N ILE A 384 -5.61 -0.98 1.98
CA ILE A 384 -6.21 -0.22 0.89
C ILE A 384 -5.84 -0.92 -0.41
N MET A 385 -6.84 -1.52 -1.08
CA MET A 385 -6.67 -2.19 -2.36
C MET A 385 -7.18 -1.29 -3.46
N VAL A 386 -6.42 -1.13 -4.53
CA VAL A 386 -6.85 -0.37 -5.71
C VAL A 386 -6.71 -1.25 -6.94
N GLN A 387 -7.78 -1.35 -7.75
CA GLN A 387 -7.80 -2.14 -8.97
C GLN A 387 -8.62 -1.45 -10.04
N LEU A 388 -8.08 -1.43 -11.26
CA LEU A 388 -8.84 -1.06 -12.45
C LEU A 388 -9.89 -2.15 -12.74
N PRO A 389 -11.17 -1.82 -12.98
CA PRO A 389 -12.21 -2.78 -13.30
C PRO A 389 -12.07 -3.31 -14.76
N GLU A 390 -10.95 -3.98 -15.04
CA GLU A 390 -10.69 -4.63 -16.33
C GLU A 390 -11.73 -5.72 -16.59
N ALA A 391 -12.36 -5.67 -17.76
CA ALA A 391 -13.40 -6.61 -18.13
C ALA A 391 -12.86 -8.04 -18.25
N CYS A 392 -13.57 -9.00 -17.66
CA CYS A 392 -13.32 -10.41 -17.90
C CYS A 392 -13.71 -10.78 -19.33
N LYS A 393 -12.93 -11.67 -19.97
CA LYS A 393 -13.27 -12.17 -21.31
C LYS A 393 -14.57 -12.94 -21.26
N GLU A 394 -15.49 -12.73 -22.20
CA GLU A 394 -16.81 -13.35 -22.22
C GLU A 394 -16.78 -14.89 -22.28
N ASP A 395 -15.72 -15.46 -22.83
CA ASP A 395 -15.48 -16.91 -22.88
C ASP A 395 -14.79 -17.49 -21.64
N SER A 396 -14.34 -16.64 -20.70
CA SER A 396 -13.68 -17.06 -19.47
C SER A 396 -14.64 -17.71 -18.48
N GLU A 397 -14.10 -18.60 -17.64
CA GLU A 397 -14.86 -19.20 -16.53
C GLU A 397 -15.33 -18.16 -15.52
N ALA A 398 -14.56 -17.10 -15.30
CA ALA A 398 -14.94 -15.99 -14.43
C ALA A 398 -16.20 -15.27 -14.94
N TYR A 399 -16.25 -14.95 -16.24
CA TYR A 399 -17.42 -14.29 -16.83
C TYR A 399 -18.67 -15.17 -16.80
N LYS A 400 -18.53 -16.47 -17.10
CA LYS A 400 -19.62 -17.45 -17.01
C LYS A 400 -20.15 -17.62 -15.59
N ALA A 401 -19.28 -17.47 -14.58
CA ALA A 401 -19.66 -17.46 -13.17
C ALA A 401 -20.30 -16.16 -12.69
N GLY A 402 -20.40 -15.15 -13.55
CA GLY A 402 -21.07 -13.87 -13.27
C GLY A 402 -20.13 -12.72 -12.97
N TYR A 403 -18.82 -12.92 -12.86
CA TYR A 403 -17.84 -11.86 -12.64
C TYR A 403 -17.56 -11.08 -13.93
N LYS A 404 -17.98 -9.82 -13.97
CA LYS A 404 -17.84 -8.98 -15.17
C LYS A 404 -16.45 -8.39 -15.34
N ASN A 405 -15.76 -8.15 -14.23
CA ASN A 405 -14.43 -7.55 -14.20
C ASN A 405 -13.58 -8.14 -13.05
N ILE A 406 -12.29 -7.80 -13.06
CA ILE A 406 -11.31 -8.29 -12.07
C ILE A 406 -11.64 -7.81 -10.65
N CYS A 407 -12.21 -6.62 -10.48
CA CYS A 407 -12.55 -6.09 -9.15
C CYS A 407 -13.61 -6.96 -8.46
N GLU A 408 -14.57 -7.50 -9.20
CA GLU A 408 -15.59 -8.40 -8.64
C GLU A 408 -14.96 -9.69 -8.09
N ILE A 409 -13.97 -10.23 -8.80
CA ILE A 409 -13.20 -11.39 -8.35
C ILE A 409 -12.42 -11.06 -7.07
N GLY A 410 -11.74 -9.91 -7.05
CA GLY A 410 -10.96 -9.45 -5.91
C GLY A 410 -11.82 -9.26 -4.65
N LYS A 411 -12.95 -8.57 -4.76
CA LYS A 411 -13.90 -8.37 -3.67
C LYS A 411 -14.47 -9.69 -3.16
N GLU A 412 -14.83 -10.60 -4.06
CA GLU A 412 -15.36 -11.92 -3.68
C GLU A 412 -14.29 -12.77 -2.98
N ARG A 413 -13.04 -12.72 -3.46
CA ARG A 413 -11.93 -13.37 -2.76
C ARG A 413 -11.78 -12.87 -1.32
N ILE A 414 -11.85 -11.56 -1.09
CA ILE A 414 -11.76 -10.98 0.26
C ILE A 414 -12.90 -11.50 1.14
N ARG A 415 -14.15 -11.53 0.62
CA ARG A 415 -15.31 -12.02 1.38
C ARG A 415 -15.11 -13.48 1.80
N ARG A 416 -14.78 -14.37 0.85
CA ARG A 416 -14.60 -15.80 1.12
C ARG A 416 -13.39 -16.08 2.00
N ALA A 417 -12.27 -15.37 1.79
CA ALA A 417 -11.08 -15.49 2.63
C ALA A 417 -11.38 -15.12 4.09
N GLY A 418 -12.10 -14.02 4.32
CA GLY A 418 -12.48 -13.60 5.67
C GLY A 418 -13.31 -14.66 6.40
N GLU A 419 -14.31 -15.25 5.74
CA GLU A 419 -15.14 -16.31 6.33
C GLU A 419 -14.30 -17.58 6.60
N LYS A 420 -13.45 -17.97 5.64
CA LYS A 420 -12.58 -19.13 5.81
C LYS A 420 -11.64 -18.97 6.99
N ILE A 421 -11.00 -17.80 7.15
CA ILE A 421 -10.10 -17.52 8.28
C ILE A 421 -10.87 -17.56 9.60
N LYS A 422 -12.08 -17.00 9.68
CA LYS A 422 -12.92 -17.06 10.89
C LYS A 422 -13.32 -18.47 11.27
N SER A 423 -13.50 -19.36 10.31
CA SER A 423 -13.85 -20.77 10.53
C SER A 423 -12.65 -21.68 10.82
N ASP A 424 -11.41 -21.21 10.63
CA ASP A 424 -10.20 -22.03 10.83
C ASP A 424 -9.97 -22.29 12.34
N GLU A 425 -10.13 -23.55 12.76
CA GLU A 425 -9.96 -23.98 14.14
C GLU A 425 -8.51 -23.94 14.62
N SER A 426 -7.54 -23.92 13.72
CA SER A 426 -6.11 -23.87 14.05
C SER A 426 -5.65 -22.50 14.53
N LEU A 427 -6.43 -21.44 14.30
CA LEU A 427 -6.12 -20.07 14.66
C LEU A 427 -6.68 -19.70 16.06
N PRO A 428 -5.99 -18.82 16.80
CA PRO A 428 -6.43 -18.38 18.12
C PRO A 428 -7.84 -17.76 18.09
N LEU A 429 -8.75 -18.27 18.92
CA LEU A 429 -10.15 -17.82 18.95
C LEU A 429 -10.25 -16.31 19.26
N GLU A 430 -9.50 -15.82 20.23
CA GLU A 430 -9.47 -14.40 20.60
C GLU A 430 -9.11 -13.48 19.45
N ASN A 431 -8.16 -13.90 18.60
CA ASN A 431 -7.77 -13.14 17.43
C ASN A 431 -8.87 -13.13 16.36
N LYS A 432 -9.53 -14.28 16.16
CA LYS A 432 -10.62 -14.43 15.18
C LYS A 432 -11.86 -13.61 15.54
N GLU A 433 -12.19 -13.51 16.83
CA GLU A 433 -13.32 -12.68 17.31
C GLU A 433 -13.11 -11.20 17.01
N LYS A 434 -11.87 -10.71 17.14
CA LYS A 434 -11.50 -9.32 16.89
C LYS A 434 -11.18 -9.02 15.42
N LEU A 435 -11.07 -10.06 14.57
CA LEU A 435 -10.65 -9.92 13.19
C LEU A 435 -11.65 -9.13 12.36
N ASP A 436 -11.20 -8.02 11.79
CA ASP A 436 -11.95 -7.28 10.77
C ASP A 436 -11.85 -8.00 9.42
N ILE A 437 -12.97 -8.55 8.96
CA ILE A 437 -13.13 -9.18 7.64
C ILE A 437 -13.99 -8.34 6.69
N GLY A 438 -14.31 -7.12 7.11
CA GLY A 438 -15.03 -6.15 6.31
C GLY A 438 -14.12 -5.35 5.39
N PHE A 439 -14.75 -4.61 4.49
CA PHE A 439 -14.11 -3.59 3.66
C PHE A 439 -15.17 -2.65 3.07
N LYS A 440 -14.78 -1.37 2.95
CA LYS A 440 -15.58 -0.34 2.26
C LYS A 440 -15.20 -0.31 0.79
N VAL A 441 -16.17 -0.30 -0.09
CA VAL A 441 -15.94 -0.17 -1.54
C VAL A 441 -16.18 1.27 -1.97
N PHE A 442 -15.23 1.80 -2.73
CA PHE A 442 -15.34 3.08 -3.41
C PHE A 442 -15.10 2.89 -4.91
N LYS A 443 -15.74 3.72 -5.72
CA LYS A 443 -15.57 3.73 -7.19
C LYS A 443 -15.11 5.10 -7.64
N LEU A 444 -14.06 5.11 -8.45
CA LEU A 444 -13.58 6.33 -9.09
C LEU A 444 -14.65 6.83 -10.08
N ASP A 445 -14.97 8.10 -9.99
CA ASP A 445 -15.90 8.78 -10.90
C ASP A 445 -15.48 10.26 -11.07
N SER A 446 -16.12 10.98 -11.98
CA SER A 446 -15.98 12.43 -12.09
C SER A 446 -16.51 13.11 -10.83
N SER A 447 -16.02 14.32 -10.54
CA SER A 447 -16.50 15.16 -9.43
C SER A 447 -18.04 15.16 -9.36
N ASN A 448 -18.58 15.19 -8.15
CA ASN A 448 -20.01 15.29 -7.90
C ASN A 448 -20.59 16.67 -8.23
N ILE A 449 -19.68 17.66 -8.40
CA ILE A 449 -20.02 19.03 -8.72
C ILE A 449 -19.95 19.20 -10.22
N LYS A 450 -20.89 19.91 -10.80
CA LYS A 450 -20.87 20.30 -12.21
C LYS A 450 -19.74 21.27 -12.47
N GLU A 451 -18.97 21.06 -13.52
CA GLU A 451 -18.00 22.02 -13.99
C GLU A 451 -18.72 23.19 -14.67
N TRP A 452 -18.18 24.40 -14.51
CA TRP A 452 -18.66 25.57 -15.22
C TRP A 452 -18.26 25.49 -16.68
N ASP A 453 -19.22 25.29 -17.56
CA ASP A 453 -19.00 25.29 -19.01
C ASP A 453 -18.96 26.74 -19.54
N THR A 454 -17.77 27.18 -19.93
CA THR A 454 -17.52 28.53 -20.48
C THR A 454 -17.79 28.61 -22.01
N ASP A 455 -17.95 27.47 -22.67
CA ASP A 455 -17.99 27.38 -24.15
C ASP A 455 -19.39 27.22 -24.73
N THR A 456 -20.43 27.37 -23.90
CA THR A 456 -21.82 27.21 -24.37
C THR A 456 -22.34 28.45 -25.11
N GLU A 457 -22.98 28.23 -26.25
CA GLU A 457 -23.67 29.27 -27.04
C GLU A 457 -24.93 29.82 -26.34
N ASP A 458 -25.48 29.10 -25.32
CA ASP A 458 -26.66 29.51 -24.56
C ASP A 458 -26.34 29.79 -23.06
N LEU A 459 -25.89 31.01 -22.80
CA LEU A 459 -25.59 31.53 -21.47
C LEU A 459 -26.80 31.47 -20.50
N GLN A 460 -28.05 31.56 -21.02
CA GLN A 460 -29.25 31.55 -20.20
C GLN A 460 -29.54 30.14 -19.68
N GLN A 461 -29.38 29.12 -20.52
CA GLN A 461 -29.55 27.72 -20.12
C GLN A 461 -28.43 27.31 -19.16
N THR A 462 -27.20 27.74 -19.41
CA THR A 462 -26.04 27.46 -18.53
C THR A 462 -26.21 28.09 -17.15
N LEU A 463 -26.78 29.30 -17.06
CA LEU A 463 -27.12 29.95 -15.81
C LEU A 463 -28.23 29.19 -15.04
N LEU A 464 -29.24 28.69 -15.73
CA LEU A 464 -30.29 27.87 -15.13
C LEU A 464 -29.75 26.52 -14.66
N ASP A 465 -28.89 25.89 -15.45
CA ASP A 465 -28.25 24.61 -15.11
C ASP A 465 -27.24 24.73 -13.95
N SER A 466 -26.66 25.92 -13.75
CA SER A 466 -25.76 26.23 -12.64
C SER A 466 -26.48 26.53 -11.33
N MET A 467 -27.79 26.71 -11.34
CA MET A 467 -28.60 26.83 -10.10
C MET A 467 -28.57 25.55 -9.26
N GLU A 468 -28.24 24.41 -9.86
CA GLU A 468 -28.00 23.14 -9.15
C GLU A 468 -26.58 22.67 -9.49
N ASN A 469 -25.63 22.95 -8.60
CA ASN A 469 -24.22 22.66 -8.82
C ASN A 469 -23.85 21.17 -8.56
N ILE A 470 -24.70 20.41 -7.87
CA ILE A 470 -24.51 18.98 -7.67
C ILE A 470 -25.16 18.23 -8.82
N LYS A 471 -24.47 17.23 -9.36
CA LYS A 471 -25.01 16.36 -10.41
C LYS A 471 -26.25 15.60 -9.93
N THR A 472 -27.25 15.44 -10.80
CA THR A 472 -28.56 14.88 -10.43
C THR A 472 -28.53 13.40 -10.03
N ASP A 473 -27.52 12.67 -10.46
CA ASP A 473 -27.31 11.25 -10.16
C ASP A 473 -26.43 11.03 -8.91
N ARG A 474 -26.22 12.07 -8.10
CA ARG A 474 -25.40 12.06 -6.89
C ARG A 474 -26.26 12.19 -5.64
N ASN A 475 -25.87 11.48 -4.60
CA ASN A 475 -26.48 11.57 -3.28
C ASN A 475 -25.59 12.34 -2.28
N SER A 476 -26.10 12.64 -1.11
CA SER A 476 -25.37 13.40 -0.08
C SER A 476 -24.08 12.68 0.35
N LEU A 477 -24.08 11.36 0.39
CA LEU A 477 -22.89 10.59 0.78
C LEU A 477 -21.77 10.69 -0.26
N ASP A 478 -22.11 10.70 -1.56
CA ASP A 478 -21.14 10.95 -2.63
C ASP A 478 -20.43 12.29 -2.42
N VAL A 479 -21.20 13.35 -2.13
CA VAL A 479 -20.67 14.70 -1.91
C VAL A 479 -19.82 14.76 -0.63
N LEU A 480 -20.25 14.10 0.45
CA LEU A 480 -19.50 14.05 1.69
C LEU A 480 -18.12 13.42 1.50
N TYR A 481 -18.02 12.29 0.80
CA TYR A 481 -16.72 11.65 0.55
C TYR A 481 -15.82 12.50 -0.35
N GLU A 482 -16.36 13.26 -1.29
CA GLU A 482 -15.58 14.23 -2.05
C GLU A 482 -15.05 15.36 -1.15
N ILE A 483 -15.85 15.84 -0.23
CA ILE A 483 -15.43 16.83 0.79
C ILE A 483 -14.31 16.24 1.65
N LEU A 484 -14.44 15.00 2.14
CA LEU A 484 -13.38 14.34 2.93
C LEU A 484 -12.04 14.34 2.20
N LEU A 485 -12.03 13.95 0.92
CA LEU A 485 -10.82 13.93 0.09
C LEU A 485 -10.23 15.34 -0.10
N LYS A 486 -11.09 16.34 -0.36
CA LYS A 486 -10.66 17.74 -0.54
C LYS A 486 -10.05 18.34 0.72
N TYR A 487 -10.58 17.98 1.89
CA TYR A 487 -10.09 18.42 3.21
C TYR A 487 -8.99 17.52 3.79
N GLY A 488 -8.63 16.44 3.13
CA GLY A 488 -7.56 15.53 3.56
C GLY A 488 -7.94 14.68 4.77
N LEU A 489 -9.22 14.40 4.95
CA LEU A 489 -9.72 13.55 6.01
C LEU A 489 -9.67 12.07 5.61
N ASP A 490 -9.57 11.19 6.60
CA ASP A 490 -9.55 9.75 6.38
C ASP A 490 -10.91 9.26 5.86
N LEU A 491 -10.93 8.35 4.88
CA LEU A 491 -12.15 7.75 4.37
C LEU A 491 -12.89 6.88 5.41
N ASN A 492 -12.21 6.54 6.49
CA ASN A 492 -12.78 5.79 7.62
C ASN A 492 -13.25 6.67 8.77
N ILE A 493 -13.12 8.00 8.63
CA ILE A 493 -13.57 8.93 9.67
C ILE A 493 -15.05 8.73 9.97
N ALA A 494 -15.43 8.83 11.24
CA ALA A 494 -16.83 8.71 11.65
C ALA A 494 -17.68 9.86 11.07
N ILE A 495 -18.81 9.52 10.47
CA ILE A 495 -19.81 10.44 9.96
C ILE A 495 -21.10 10.18 10.72
N GLU A 496 -21.56 11.18 11.46
CA GLU A 496 -22.84 11.16 12.18
C GLU A 496 -23.84 12.02 11.43
N GLU A 497 -24.97 11.44 11.05
CA GLU A 497 -26.04 12.13 10.35
C GLU A 497 -27.01 12.73 11.36
N ASN A 498 -27.13 14.04 11.36
CA ASN A 498 -28.14 14.80 12.07
C ASN A 498 -29.19 15.30 11.07
N LYS A 499 -30.33 15.78 11.58
CA LYS A 499 -31.40 16.29 10.74
C LYS A 499 -30.97 17.42 9.80
N ASP A 500 -30.10 18.32 10.29
CA ASP A 500 -29.77 19.58 9.62
C ASP A 500 -28.36 19.60 9.05
N PHE A 501 -27.47 18.70 9.52
CA PHE A 501 -26.08 18.64 9.13
C PHE A 501 -25.47 17.25 9.41
N TYR A 502 -24.33 16.99 8.81
CA TYR A 502 -23.45 15.87 9.12
C TYR A 502 -22.32 16.33 10.02
N SER A 503 -22.11 15.61 11.13
CA SER A 503 -20.96 15.80 12.02
C SER A 503 -19.88 14.79 11.66
N ILE A 504 -18.69 15.26 11.32
CA ILE A 504 -17.59 14.44 10.80
C ILE A 504 -16.41 14.54 11.77
N GLY A 505 -15.86 13.38 12.15
CA GLY A 505 -14.69 13.31 13.02
C GLY A 505 -14.94 13.96 14.39
N GLY A 506 -16.09 13.67 15.00
CA GLY A 506 -16.47 14.24 16.30
C GLY A 506 -16.66 15.75 16.24
N GLY A 507 -17.17 16.28 15.13
CA GLY A 507 -17.46 17.72 14.97
C GLY A 507 -16.32 18.55 14.39
N SER A 508 -15.20 17.94 14.02
CA SER A 508 -14.09 18.66 13.35
C SER A 508 -14.54 19.33 12.05
N LEU A 509 -15.52 18.72 11.38
CA LEU A 509 -16.15 19.25 10.19
C LEU A 509 -17.67 19.07 10.30
N LEU A 510 -18.43 20.17 10.17
CA LEU A 510 -19.90 20.16 10.13
C LEU A 510 -20.35 20.53 8.70
N VAL A 511 -21.12 19.67 8.06
CA VAL A 511 -21.52 19.84 6.67
C VAL A 511 -23.03 19.85 6.55
N SER A 512 -23.64 20.93 6.04
CA SER A 512 -25.05 20.95 5.68
C SER A 512 -25.23 20.88 4.17
N LEU A 513 -25.85 19.78 3.72
CA LEU A 513 -26.22 19.54 2.32
C LEU A 513 -27.74 19.64 2.11
N ASN A 514 -28.48 20.21 3.07
CA ASN A 514 -29.90 20.41 2.97
C ASN A 514 -30.25 21.26 1.73
N LYS A 515 -31.38 20.93 1.07
CA LYS A 515 -31.85 21.67 -0.11
C LYS A 515 -32.26 23.10 0.22
N GLU A 516 -32.60 23.37 1.48
CA GLU A 516 -32.90 24.70 2.01
C GLU A 516 -32.14 24.88 3.31
N ILE A 517 -31.31 25.91 3.38
CA ILE A 517 -30.56 26.33 4.58
C ILE A 517 -31.19 27.63 5.08
N ASN A 518 -31.93 27.52 6.17
CA ASN A 518 -32.60 28.60 6.86
C ASN A 518 -31.96 28.86 8.25
N ASP A 519 -32.52 29.82 9.01
CA ASP A 519 -32.04 30.15 10.35
C ASP A 519 -32.01 28.96 11.32
N GLU A 520 -32.98 28.03 11.20
CA GLU A 520 -33.09 26.85 12.07
C GLU A 520 -31.89 25.90 11.87
N VAL A 521 -31.45 25.70 10.61
CA VAL A 521 -30.28 24.89 10.27
C VAL A 521 -29.03 25.52 10.86
N ILE A 522 -28.87 26.83 10.72
CA ILE A 522 -27.72 27.58 11.26
C ILE A 522 -27.72 27.52 12.80
N ASP A 523 -28.88 27.66 13.43
CA ASP A 523 -29.03 27.54 14.89
C ASP A 523 -28.65 26.15 15.39
N SER A 524 -29.05 25.10 14.67
CA SER A 524 -28.66 23.71 14.95
C SER A 524 -27.13 23.53 14.92
N ILE A 525 -26.44 24.07 13.91
CA ILE A 525 -24.99 24.02 13.78
C ILE A 525 -24.32 24.80 14.92
N CYS A 526 -24.80 26.03 15.22
CA CYS A 526 -24.29 26.84 16.33
C CYS A 526 -24.46 26.17 17.69
N LYS A 527 -25.59 25.47 17.89
CA LYS A 527 -25.85 24.71 19.11
C LYS A 527 -24.88 23.54 19.25
N GLU A 528 -24.67 22.80 18.18
CA GLU A 528 -23.70 21.69 18.19
C GLU A 528 -22.28 22.19 18.50
N TYR A 529 -21.86 23.28 17.88
CA TYR A 529 -20.54 23.85 18.18
C TYR A 529 -20.42 24.28 19.65
N LYS A 530 -21.47 24.84 20.26
CA LYS A 530 -21.48 25.15 21.70
C LYS A 530 -21.34 23.90 22.55
N ASN A 531 -22.03 22.81 22.21
CA ASN A 531 -21.89 21.53 22.91
C ASN A 531 -20.44 21.01 22.84
N LEU A 532 -19.78 21.14 21.68
CA LEU A 532 -18.38 20.75 21.50
C LEU A 532 -17.45 21.63 22.35
N LEU A 533 -17.70 22.93 22.45
CA LEU A 533 -16.92 23.85 23.30
C LEU A 533 -17.12 23.59 24.81
N GLU A 534 -18.24 22.99 25.23
CA GLU A 534 -18.43 22.56 26.61
C GLU A 534 -17.51 21.36 26.96
N ILE A 535 -17.19 20.52 25.97
CA ILE A 535 -16.27 19.37 26.11
C ILE A 535 -14.82 19.84 26.03
N ASP A 536 -14.50 20.66 25.03
CA ASP A 536 -13.16 21.23 24.81
C ASP A 536 -13.28 22.70 24.44
N LYS A 537 -12.84 23.59 25.33
CA LYS A 537 -12.94 25.05 25.14
C LYS A 537 -12.12 25.61 23.98
N ASP A 538 -11.10 24.87 23.55
CA ASP A 538 -10.23 25.24 22.43
C ASP A 538 -10.62 24.51 21.13
N PHE A 539 -11.77 23.82 21.12
CA PHE A 539 -12.25 23.06 19.96
C PHE A 539 -12.46 23.98 18.75
N LYS A 540 -11.97 23.51 17.61
CA LYS A 540 -12.14 24.19 16.32
C LYS A 540 -12.94 23.30 15.37
N THR A 541 -13.90 23.90 14.69
CA THR A 541 -14.68 23.24 13.64
C THR A 541 -14.61 24.03 12.34
N THR A 542 -14.67 23.33 11.24
CA THR A 542 -14.94 23.91 9.92
C THR A 542 -16.39 23.65 9.56
N VAL A 543 -17.10 24.65 9.05
CA VAL A 543 -18.49 24.50 8.58
C VAL A 543 -18.52 24.60 7.05
N ILE A 544 -19.17 23.65 6.39
CA ILE A 544 -19.39 23.67 4.96
C ILE A 544 -20.90 23.71 4.70
N LEU A 545 -21.30 24.69 3.90
CA LEU A 545 -22.69 24.92 3.53
C LEU A 545 -22.88 24.71 2.02
N ARG A 546 -23.98 24.11 1.63
CA ARG A 546 -24.39 24.03 0.23
C ARG A 546 -24.81 25.40 -0.27
N ASP A 547 -24.06 25.96 -1.24
CA ASP A 547 -24.19 27.33 -1.69
C ASP A 547 -25.58 27.66 -2.24
N ASN A 548 -26.09 26.80 -3.11
CA ASN A 548 -27.38 26.97 -3.78
C ASN A 548 -28.62 26.69 -2.91
N SER A 549 -28.41 26.41 -1.62
CA SER A 549 -29.50 26.15 -0.67
C SER A 549 -29.99 27.38 0.08
N PHE A 550 -29.35 28.52 -0.15
CA PHE A 550 -29.82 29.79 0.40
C PHE A 550 -30.84 30.46 -0.53
N LYS A 551 -31.87 31.05 0.06
CA LYS A 551 -32.91 31.72 -0.69
C LYS A 551 -32.40 32.95 -1.46
N ASN A 552 -31.38 33.64 -0.94
CA ASN A 552 -30.73 34.80 -1.51
C ASN A 552 -29.39 35.06 -0.82
N ASP A 553 -28.57 35.96 -1.39
CA ASP A 553 -27.24 36.33 -0.87
C ASP A 553 -27.27 37.01 0.51
N VAL A 554 -28.40 37.66 0.85
CA VAL A 554 -28.56 38.31 2.17
C VAL A 554 -28.67 37.22 3.25
N ASP A 555 -29.48 36.20 3.02
CA ASP A 555 -29.63 35.08 3.95
C ASP A 555 -28.29 34.34 4.11
N LYS A 556 -27.56 34.10 3.03
CA LYS A 556 -26.21 33.52 3.07
C LYS A 556 -25.26 34.37 3.91
N THR A 557 -25.23 35.69 3.68
CA THR A 557 -24.36 36.61 4.42
C THR A 557 -24.72 36.63 5.92
N ASN A 558 -26.01 36.62 6.24
CA ASN A 558 -26.47 36.58 7.64
C ASN A 558 -26.10 35.27 8.32
N ALA A 559 -26.24 34.13 7.62
CA ALA A 559 -25.83 32.82 8.11
C ALA A 559 -24.32 32.79 8.45
N ILE A 560 -23.47 33.27 7.54
CA ILE A 560 -22.01 33.36 7.76
C ILE A 560 -21.72 34.22 9.01
N LYS A 561 -22.31 35.41 9.12
CA LYS A 561 -22.11 36.28 10.28
C LYS A 561 -22.55 35.64 11.59
N LYS A 562 -23.64 34.88 11.57
CA LYS A 562 -24.15 34.17 12.73
C LYS A 562 -23.22 33.05 13.20
N LEU A 563 -22.62 32.32 12.27
CA LEU A 563 -21.59 31.31 12.55
C LEU A 563 -20.31 31.97 13.10
N GLU A 564 -19.87 33.07 12.52
CA GLU A 564 -18.71 33.85 13.00
C GLU A 564 -18.95 34.36 14.43
N GLN A 565 -20.16 34.89 14.74
CA GLN A 565 -20.55 35.32 16.07
C GLN A 565 -20.57 34.17 17.08
N ALA A 566 -20.87 32.94 16.65
CA ALA A 566 -20.77 31.77 17.49
C ALA A 566 -19.31 31.33 17.76
N GLY A 567 -18.32 31.92 17.07
CA GLY A 567 -16.90 31.62 17.22
C GLY A 567 -16.33 30.69 16.14
N ILE A 568 -17.10 30.38 15.11
CA ILE A 568 -16.64 29.54 13.99
C ILE A 568 -15.94 30.43 12.96
N SER A 569 -14.65 30.23 12.77
CA SER A 569 -13.82 31.07 11.88
C SER A 569 -13.60 30.47 10.49
N GLU A 570 -13.77 29.14 10.35
CA GLU A 570 -13.56 28.43 9.09
C GLU A 570 -14.91 28.02 8.50
N ILE A 571 -15.35 28.79 7.49
CA ILE A 571 -16.63 28.57 6.81
C ILE A 571 -16.36 28.45 5.31
N GLY A 572 -16.78 27.34 4.72
CA GLY A 572 -16.70 27.06 3.29
C GLY A 572 -18.07 26.86 2.68
N SER A 573 -18.11 26.88 1.33
CA SER A 573 -19.30 26.53 0.55
C SER A 573 -18.97 25.52 -0.53
N ILE A 574 -19.98 24.74 -0.93
CA ILE A 574 -19.90 23.73 -1.98
C ILE A 574 -21.06 23.88 -2.95
#